data_a36894527ca474dcbc2c50d916db37ee
#
_entry.id   a36894527ca474dcbc2c50d916db37ee
#
_cell.length_a   1.000
_cell.length_b   1.000
_cell.length_c   1.000
_cell.angle_alpha   90.00
_cell.angle_beta   90.00
_cell.angle_gamma   90.00
#
_symmetry.space_group_name_H-M   'P 1'
#
loop_
_entity.id
_entity.type
_entity.pdbx_description
1 polymer ?
#
loop_
_entity_poly.entity_id
_entity_poly.type
_entity_poly.pdbx_seq_one_letter_code
_entity_poly.pdbx_strand_id
1 'polypeptide(L)'
;MITGFYCTNVFSEHAKELIDFYREVLEIPVIRTDADDSNGVYFGFIENAPTLCIWDCKVFDAQPTGYQSFVFQTDNLNLTMDGLKKKGATLSEAIRYDWGTYEVRLSDIDGNEIVIVEFS
;
A
#
# COMPACT_ATOMS: atom_id res chain seq x y z
N MET A 1 -6.83 5.29 28.46
CA MET A 1 -7.13 3.94 27.90
C MET A 1 -7.00 4.00 26.39
N ILE A 2 -6.36 3.00 25.78
CA ILE A 2 -6.27 2.91 24.32
C ILE A 2 -7.65 2.55 23.79
N THR A 3 -8.11 3.24 22.72
CA THR A 3 -9.46 3.07 22.19
C THR A 3 -9.51 2.49 20.78
N GLY A 4 -8.35 2.33 20.11
CA GLY A 4 -8.34 1.75 18.78
C GLY A 4 -6.99 1.86 18.10
N PHE A 5 -6.92 1.30 16.89
CA PHE A 5 -5.77 1.42 16.00
C PHE A 5 -6.08 2.46 14.93
N TYR A 6 -5.26 3.49 14.83
CA TYR A 6 -5.55 4.64 13.94
C TYR A 6 -4.91 4.52 12.57
N CYS A 7 -3.61 4.28 12.53
CA CYS A 7 -2.90 4.20 11.26
C CYS A 7 -1.56 3.50 11.42
N THR A 8 -0.99 3.11 10.28
CA THR A 8 0.40 2.68 10.16
C THR A 8 1.15 3.76 9.42
N ASN A 9 2.30 4.19 9.93
CA ASN A 9 3.14 5.19 9.29
C ASN A 9 4.28 4.54 8.52
N VAL A 10 4.47 4.99 7.30
CA VAL A 10 5.66 4.68 6.50
C VAL A 10 6.36 5.99 6.21
N PHE A 11 7.58 6.13 6.68
CA PHE A 11 8.43 7.28 6.41
C PHE A 11 9.41 6.89 5.30
N SER A 12 9.45 7.68 4.25
CA SER A 12 10.26 7.38 3.07
C SER A 12 11.12 8.57 2.66
N GLU A 13 12.32 8.28 2.20
CA GLU A 13 13.18 9.28 1.55
C GLU A 13 12.71 9.57 0.12
N HIS A 14 11.81 8.75 -0.41
CA HIS A 14 11.23 8.83 -1.75
C HIS A 14 9.72 8.90 -1.67
N ALA A 15 9.19 9.71 -0.74
CA ALA A 15 7.76 9.73 -0.42
C ALA A 15 6.89 10.06 -1.63
N LYS A 16 7.31 11.02 -2.48
CA LYS A 16 6.53 11.38 -3.65
C LYS A 16 6.37 10.20 -4.61
N GLU A 17 7.46 9.54 -4.93
CA GLU A 17 7.45 8.38 -5.83
C GLU A 17 6.68 7.21 -5.21
N LEU A 18 6.83 7.02 -3.90
CA LEU A 18 6.12 5.96 -3.19
C LEU A 18 4.62 6.23 -3.17
N ILE A 19 4.21 7.48 -2.88
CA ILE A 19 2.81 7.90 -2.92
C ILE A 19 2.23 7.69 -4.32
N ASP A 20 2.96 8.09 -5.36
CA ASP A 20 2.50 7.92 -6.74
C ASP A 20 2.30 6.45 -7.08
N PHE A 21 3.18 5.57 -6.60
CA PHE A 21 3.03 4.13 -6.81
C PHE A 21 1.74 3.59 -6.19
N TYR A 22 1.47 3.93 -4.94
CA TYR A 22 0.27 3.45 -4.26
C TYR A 22 -1.00 4.03 -4.88
N ARG A 23 -0.96 5.29 -5.30
CA ARG A 23 -2.12 5.97 -5.88
C ARG A 23 -2.37 5.56 -7.34
N GLU A 24 -1.31 5.54 -8.17
CA GLU A 24 -1.46 5.39 -9.62
C GLU A 24 -1.33 3.94 -10.08
N VAL A 25 -0.44 3.15 -9.47
CA VAL A 25 -0.24 1.76 -9.87
C VAL A 25 -1.18 0.83 -9.13
N LEU A 26 -1.22 0.93 -7.80
CA LEU A 26 -2.09 0.09 -6.97
C LEU A 26 -3.52 0.61 -6.91
N GLU A 27 -3.75 1.88 -7.26
CA GLU A 27 -5.06 2.54 -7.22
C GLU A 27 -5.72 2.47 -5.83
N ILE A 28 -4.90 2.59 -4.79
CA ILE A 28 -5.42 2.67 -3.43
C ILE A 28 -6.03 4.07 -3.24
N PRO A 29 -7.27 4.18 -2.75
CA PRO A 29 -7.90 5.49 -2.54
C PRO A 29 -7.18 6.32 -1.50
N VAL A 30 -7.17 7.64 -1.73
CA VAL A 30 -6.66 8.62 -0.78
C VAL A 30 -7.83 9.10 0.08
N ILE A 31 -7.72 8.90 1.39
CA ILE A 31 -8.74 9.35 2.34
C ILE A 31 -8.56 10.83 2.63
N ARG A 32 -7.33 11.26 2.84
CA ARG A 32 -7.01 12.68 3.00
C ARG A 32 -5.52 12.91 2.77
N THR A 33 -5.17 14.16 2.53
CA THR A 33 -3.78 14.61 2.39
C THR A 33 -3.43 15.55 3.52
N ASP A 34 -2.14 15.70 3.78
CA ASP A 34 -1.64 16.80 4.59
C ASP A 34 -1.79 18.11 3.81
N ALA A 35 -1.54 19.25 4.43
CA ALA A 35 -1.68 20.58 3.81
C ALA A 35 -0.95 20.68 2.48
N ASP A 36 0.16 19.96 2.35
CA ASP A 36 0.89 19.76 1.11
C ASP A 36 0.96 18.25 0.87
N ASP A 37 0.29 17.75 -0.18
CA ASP A 37 0.23 16.31 -0.44
C ASP A 37 1.57 15.69 -0.80
N SER A 38 2.59 16.50 -1.12
CA SER A 38 3.95 16.00 -1.28
C SER A 38 4.58 15.57 0.04
N ASN A 39 4.08 16.06 1.18
CA ASN A 39 4.60 15.75 2.50
C ASN A 39 4.00 14.47 3.09
N GLY A 40 2.75 14.18 2.77
CA GLY A 40 2.11 12.99 3.32
C GLY A 40 0.70 12.76 2.82
N VAL A 41 0.33 11.49 2.76
CA VAL A 41 -0.97 11.05 2.26
C VAL A 41 -1.49 9.90 3.13
N TYR A 42 -2.79 9.93 3.41
CA TYR A 42 -3.50 8.87 4.10
C TYR A 42 -4.24 8.01 3.08
N PHE A 43 -3.80 6.76 2.92
CA PHE A 43 -4.44 5.79 2.04
C PHE A 43 -5.40 4.90 2.82
N GLY A 44 -6.56 4.64 2.26
CA GLY A 44 -7.54 3.76 2.87
C GLY A 44 -8.76 3.56 1.98
N PHE A 45 -9.73 2.80 2.48
CA PHE A 45 -10.90 2.41 1.70
C PHE A 45 -12.20 2.91 2.31
N ILE A 46 -12.21 3.12 3.61
CA ILE A 46 -13.40 3.49 4.39
C ILE A 46 -12.99 4.56 5.39
N GLU A 47 -13.78 5.64 5.49
CA GLU A 47 -13.55 6.65 6.52
C GLU A 47 -13.73 6.05 7.91
N ASN A 48 -12.98 6.57 8.88
CA ASN A 48 -12.99 6.13 10.27
C ASN A 48 -12.47 4.71 10.48
N ALA A 49 -11.81 4.13 9.48
CA ALA A 49 -11.07 2.88 9.60
C ALA A 49 -9.56 3.17 9.58
N PRO A 50 -8.73 2.24 10.04
CA PRO A 50 -7.28 2.42 10.00
C PRO A 50 -6.77 2.70 8.59
N THR A 51 -5.78 3.58 8.50
CA THR A 51 -5.19 4.02 7.24
C THR A 51 -3.72 3.63 7.16
N LEU A 52 -3.20 3.55 5.94
CA LEU A 52 -1.78 3.48 5.66
C LEU A 52 -1.31 4.89 5.29
N CYS A 53 -0.39 5.44 6.06
CA CYS A 53 0.09 6.80 5.86
C CYS A 53 1.51 6.78 5.35
N ILE A 54 1.78 7.53 4.29
CA ILE A 54 3.11 7.66 3.72
C ILE A 54 3.55 9.10 3.90
N TRP A 55 4.71 9.30 4.53
CA TRP A 55 5.24 10.61 4.90
C TRP A 55 6.65 10.80 4.35
N ASP A 56 6.98 12.03 3.98
CA ASP A 56 8.35 12.39 3.67
C ASP A 56 9.15 12.49 4.99
N CYS A 57 10.08 11.57 5.18
CA CYS A 57 10.85 11.52 6.42
C CYS A 57 11.70 12.77 6.66
N LYS A 58 12.07 13.50 5.61
CA LYS A 58 12.87 14.71 5.74
C LYS A 58 12.06 15.87 6.32
N VAL A 59 10.77 15.94 5.97
CA VAL A 59 9.87 16.97 6.46
C VAL A 59 9.59 16.79 7.96
N PHE A 60 9.48 15.56 8.40
CA PHE A 60 9.11 15.23 9.77
C PHE A 60 10.30 14.88 10.67
N ASP A 61 11.53 15.04 10.15
CA ASP A 61 12.76 14.71 10.89
C ASP A 61 12.69 13.29 11.47
N ALA A 62 12.22 12.36 10.65
CA ALA A 62 12.05 10.96 11.02
C ALA A 62 13.05 10.08 10.28
N GLN A 63 13.36 8.93 10.85
CA GLN A 63 14.14 7.91 10.16
C GLN A 63 13.25 7.20 9.13
N PRO A 64 13.80 6.80 7.97
CA PRO A 64 13.04 5.98 7.05
C PRO A 64 12.57 4.70 7.74
N THR A 65 11.32 4.33 7.48
CA THR A 65 10.76 3.07 7.97
C THR A 65 11.46 1.91 7.28
N GLY A 66 11.85 0.91 8.03
CA GLY A 66 12.44 -0.30 7.47
C GLY A 66 11.40 -1.13 6.71
N TYR A 67 11.82 -2.31 6.27
CA TYR A 67 11.00 -3.23 5.49
C TYR A 67 9.64 -3.49 6.15
N GLN A 68 8.59 -3.41 5.35
CA GLN A 68 7.21 -3.70 5.75
C GLN A 68 6.59 -4.70 4.78
N SER A 69 5.54 -5.36 5.22
CA SER A 69 4.71 -6.21 4.38
C SER A 69 3.26 -5.77 4.56
N PHE A 70 2.62 -5.42 3.46
CA PHE A 70 1.22 -4.98 3.45
C PHE A 70 0.38 -5.96 2.66
N VAL A 71 -0.81 -6.27 3.17
CA VAL A 71 -1.75 -7.18 2.52
C VAL A 71 -2.98 -6.38 2.13
N PHE A 72 -3.28 -6.37 0.83
CA PHE A 72 -4.50 -5.77 0.30
C PHE A 72 -5.40 -6.86 -0.25
N GLN A 73 -6.70 -6.61 -0.20
CA GLN A 73 -7.71 -7.56 -0.64
C GLN A 73 -8.31 -7.11 -1.98
N THR A 74 -8.63 -8.07 -2.83
CA THR A 74 -9.37 -7.84 -4.06
C THR A 74 -10.48 -8.86 -4.22
N ASP A 75 -11.54 -8.50 -4.95
CA ASP A 75 -12.62 -9.41 -5.31
C ASP A 75 -12.23 -10.33 -6.48
N ASN A 76 -11.28 -9.92 -7.30
CA ASN A 76 -10.89 -10.67 -8.49
C ASN A 76 -9.39 -10.48 -8.76
N LEU A 77 -8.59 -11.43 -8.33
CA LEU A 77 -7.14 -11.33 -8.44
C LEU A 77 -6.68 -11.32 -9.90
N ASN A 78 -7.31 -12.12 -10.75
CA ASN A 78 -6.91 -12.18 -12.16
C ASN A 78 -7.08 -10.82 -12.85
N LEU A 79 -8.20 -10.14 -12.63
CA LEU A 79 -8.42 -8.80 -13.18
C LEU A 79 -7.46 -7.78 -12.58
N THR A 80 -7.20 -7.87 -11.29
CA THR A 80 -6.24 -6.99 -10.62
C THR A 80 -4.84 -7.17 -11.19
N MET A 81 -4.40 -8.41 -11.38
CA MET A 81 -3.09 -8.69 -11.99
C MET A 81 -2.99 -8.15 -13.41
N ASP A 82 -4.03 -8.31 -14.22
CA ASP A 82 -4.04 -7.76 -15.58
C ASP A 82 -3.88 -6.25 -15.57
N GLY A 83 -4.58 -5.56 -14.69
CA GLY A 83 -4.47 -4.11 -14.54
C GLY A 83 -3.08 -3.67 -14.10
N LEU A 84 -2.50 -4.36 -13.14
CA LEU A 84 -1.15 -4.05 -12.65
C LEU A 84 -0.09 -4.27 -13.73
N LYS A 85 -0.19 -5.35 -14.49
CA LYS A 85 0.73 -5.63 -15.60
C LYS A 85 0.65 -4.55 -16.67
N LYS A 86 -0.54 -4.06 -16.97
CA LYS A 86 -0.73 -2.97 -17.94
C LYS A 86 -0.05 -1.68 -17.47
N LYS A 87 0.11 -1.49 -16.19
CA LYS A 87 0.82 -0.34 -15.61
C LYS A 87 2.31 -0.59 -15.42
N GLY A 88 2.81 -1.72 -15.90
CA GLY A 88 4.24 -2.05 -15.87
C GLY A 88 4.72 -2.71 -14.59
N ALA A 89 3.81 -3.13 -13.71
CA ALA A 89 4.23 -3.80 -12.48
C ALA A 89 4.78 -5.19 -12.76
N THR A 90 5.80 -5.59 -12.00
CA THR A 90 6.36 -6.93 -12.04
C THR A 90 5.76 -7.74 -10.90
N LEU A 91 5.06 -8.81 -11.23
CA LEU A 91 4.36 -9.64 -10.26
C LEU A 91 5.04 -10.99 -10.09
N SER A 92 4.93 -11.55 -8.90
CA SER A 92 5.26 -12.96 -8.66
C SER A 92 4.26 -13.86 -9.37
N GLU A 93 4.53 -15.16 -9.38
CA GLU A 93 3.53 -16.15 -9.76
C GLU A 93 2.38 -16.12 -8.73
N ALA A 94 1.13 -16.17 -9.22
CA ALA A 94 -0.03 -16.23 -8.33
C ALA A 94 -0.20 -17.66 -7.82
N ILE A 95 -0.49 -17.81 -6.54
CA ILE A 95 -0.55 -19.11 -5.88
C ILE A 95 -1.88 -19.25 -5.14
N ARG A 96 -2.54 -20.39 -5.34
CA ARG A 96 -3.69 -20.78 -4.52
C ARG A 96 -3.21 -21.60 -3.36
N TYR A 97 -3.56 -21.17 -2.16
CA TYR A 97 -3.20 -21.87 -0.93
C TYR A 97 -4.36 -22.69 -0.43
N ASP A 98 -4.06 -23.79 0.25
CA ASP A 98 -5.08 -24.69 0.78
C ASP A 98 -5.88 -24.09 1.95
N TRP A 99 -5.40 -22.99 2.54
CA TRP A 99 -6.14 -22.30 3.59
C TRP A 99 -7.21 -21.33 3.04
N GLY A 100 -7.41 -21.27 1.72
CA GLY A 100 -8.54 -20.54 1.12
C GLY A 100 -8.20 -19.18 0.53
N THR A 101 -6.95 -18.94 0.17
CA THR A 101 -6.55 -17.68 -0.47
C THR A 101 -5.88 -17.90 -1.82
N TYR A 102 -6.03 -16.91 -2.69
CA TYR A 102 -5.33 -16.80 -3.97
C TYR A 102 -4.55 -15.51 -3.91
N GLU A 103 -3.23 -15.58 -4.05
CA GLU A 103 -2.34 -14.47 -3.71
C GLU A 103 -1.30 -14.20 -4.78
N VAL A 104 -0.94 -12.93 -4.93
CA VAL A 104 0.20 -12.49 -5.73
C VAL A 104 1.01 -11.49 -4.92
N ARG A 105 2.30 -11.38 -5.22
CA ARG A 105 3.22 -10.47 -4.52
C ARG A 105 3.92 -9.55 -5.50
N LEU A 106 4.20 -8.35 -5.03
CA LEU A 106 5.06 -7.39 -5.72
C LEU A 106 5.75 -6.53 -4.67
N SER A 107 6.68 -5.70 -5.13
CA SER A 107 7.40 -4.76 -4.26
C SER A 107 7.04 -3.33 -4.62
N ASP A 108 7.02 -2.46 -3.62
CA ASP A 108 6.90 -1.03 -3.88
C ASP A 108 8.28 -0.40 -4.16
N ILE A 109 8.31 0.92 -4.29
CA ILE A 109 9.53 1.66 -4.64
C ILE A 109 10.62 1.49 -3.58
N ASP A 110 10.23 1.39 -2.32
CA ASP A 110 11.17 1.24 -1.20
C ASP A 110 11.51 -0.22 -0.89
N GLY A 111 10.97 -1.17 -1.66
CA GLY A 111 11.23 -2.59 -1.45
C GLY A 111 10.32 -3.26 -0.44
N ASN A 112 9.27 -2.59 0.02
CA ASN A 112 8.28 -3.23 0.89
C ASN A 112 7.52 -4.29 0.11
N GLU A 113 7.16 -5.38 0.80
CA GLU A 113 6.34 -6.42 0.19
C GLU A 113 4.89 -5.98 0.13
N ILE A 114 4.26 -6.20 -1.01
CA ILE A 114 2.83 -6.04 -1.17
C ILE A 114 2.24 -7.39 -1.55
N VAL A 115 1.30 -7.86 -0.76
CA VAL A 115 0.53 -9.08 -1.03
C VAL A 115 -0.88 -8.65 -1.41
N ILE A 116 -1.38 -9.16 -2.52
CA ILE A 116 -2.77 -8.95 -2.91
C ILE A 116 -3.48 -10.29 -2.83
N VAL A 117 -4.56 -10.33 -2.07
CA VAL A 117 -5.25 -11.58 -1.72
C VAL A 117 -6.71 -11.54 -2.16
N GLU A 118 -7.14 -12.66 -2.75
CA GLU A 118 -8.55 -12.94 -2.99
C GLU A 118 -8.94 -14.10 -2.10
N PHE A 119 -9.99 -13.95 -1.31
CA PHE A 119 -10.49 -15.02 -0.45
C PHE A 119 -11.47 -15.89 -1.23
N SER A 120 -11.34 -17.20 -1.05
CA SER A 120 -12.21 -18.18 -1.70
C SER A 120 -13.54 -18.32 -0.96
#